data_4d5e4f8a7e4561b43bd91fb34ed69fe0
#
_entry.id   4d5e4f8a7e4561b43bd91fb34ed69fe0
#
_cell.length_a   1.000
_cell.length_b   1.000
_cell.length_c   1.000
_cell.angle_alpha   90.00
_cell.angle_beta   90.00
_cell.angle_gamma   90.00
#
_symmetry.space_group_name_H-M   'P 1'
#
loop_
_entity.id
_entity.type
_entity.pdbx_description
1 polymer ?
#
loop_
_entity_poly.entity_id
_entity_poly.type
_entity_poly.pdbx_seq_one_letter_code
_entity_poly.pdbx_strand_id
1 'polypeptide(L)'
;RVMDVVAGESVVYHDVWCGEPNLYGQVQGLPACFAGSRELLDAVTSLDAEVNVYGGQICTGDKFITERAELDMIKAKFPDGLAVDMESAAMAQVCHMYGVPFLSLRIISDTPGIENHQQQYESFWDEAPIKSLEVVEKLLAKL
;
A
#
# COMPACT_ATOMS: atom_id res chain seq x y z
N ARG A 1 12.36 1.71 2.09
CA ARG A 1 12.97 2.46 3.22
C ARG A 1 11.93 3.38 3.81
N VAL A 2 12.12 3.81 5.05
CA VAL A 2 11.33 4.90 5.63
C VAL A 2 11.39 6.12 4.70
N MET A 3 10.25 6.78 4.49
CA MET A 3 10.02 7.90 3.57
C MET A 3 9.92 7.54 2.07
N ASP A 4 10.24 6.32 1.64
CA ASP A 4 9.92 5.90 0.28
C ASP A 4 8.40 5.77 0.11
N VAL A 5 7.90 5.99 -1.11
CA VAL A 5 6.47 5.86 -1.46
C VAL A 5 6.24 4.57 -2.23
N VAL A 6 5.24 3.80 -1.84
CA VAL A 6 4.72 2.67 -2.60
C VAL A 6 3.41 3.09 -3.28
N ALA A 7 3.40 3.03 -4.61
CA ALA A 7 2.21 3.18 -5.44
C ALA A 7 1.60 1.80 -5.68
N GLY A 8 0.33 1.63 -5.32
CA GLY A 8 -0.34 0.34 -5.35
C GLY A 8 -0.61 -0.17 -6.77
N GLU A 9 0.36 -0.87 -7.37
CA GLU A 9 0.16 -1.61 -8.61
C GLU A 9 -0.95 -2.65 -8.45
N SER A 10 -1.03 -3.27 -7.28
CA SER A 10 -2.17 -4.07 -6.84
C SER A 10 -2.39 -3.89 -5.33
N VAL A 11 -3.63 -4.12 -4.90
CA VAL A 11 -4.02 -4.08 -3.49
C VAL A 11 -4.73 -5.37 -3.14
N VAL A 12 -4.37 -5.99 -2.00
CA VAL A 12 -4.95 -7.24 -1.51
C VAL A 12 -5.33 -7.12 -0.04
N TYR A 13 -6.33 -7.90 0.40
CA TYR A 13 -6.52 -8.15 1.83
C TYR A 13 -5.56 -9.23 2.30
N HIS A 14 -4.83 -8.99 3.39
CA HIS A 14 -3.92 -10.00 3.94
C HIS A 14 -4.55 -10.84 5.07
N ASP A 15 -5.75 -10.52 5.52
CA ASP A 15 -6.44 -11.13 6.66
C ASP A 15 -7.84 -11.69 6.33
N VAL A 16 -8.26 -11.64 5.06
CA VAL A 16 -9.56 -12.17 4.60
C VAL A 16 -9.43 -13.64 4.21
N TRP A 17 -10.37 -14.46 4.68
CA TRP A 17 -10.58 -15.84 4.26
C TRP A 17 -12.06 -16.18 4.16
N CYS A 18 -12.56 -16.40 2.95
CA CYS A 18 -13.97 -16.73 2.67
C CYS A 18 -14.20 -18.23 2.35
N GLY A 19 -13.19 -19.07 2.58
CA GLY A 19 -13.28 -20.50 2.27
C GLY A 19 -13.09 -20.81 0.77
N GLU A 20 -12.86 -22.10 0.47
CA GLU A 20 -12.76 -22.55 -0.93
C GLU A 20 -14.10 -22.34 -1.68
N PRO A 21 -14.09 -22.06 -2.99
CA PRO A 21 -12.90 -22.01 -3.85
C PRO A 21 -12.18 -20.65 -3.91
N ASN A 22 -12.45 -19.73 -2.99
CA ASN A 22 -11.79 -18.42 -2.97
C ASN A 22 -10.30 -18.56 -2.64
N LEU A 23 -9.49 -17.67 -3.18
CA LEU A 23 -8.09 -17.53 -2.78
C LEU A 23 -7.98 -16.82 -1.43
N TYR A 24 -6.85 -17.02 -0.73
CA TYR A 24 -6.57 -16.26 0.48
C TYR A 24 -6.43 -14.76 0.15
N GLY A 25 -7.09 -13.90 0.92
CA GLY A 25 -7.21 -12.48 0.64
C GLY A 25 -8.40 -12.10 -0.26
N GLN A 26 -9.10 -13.08 -0.82
CA GLN A 26 -10.23 -12.82 -1.71
C GLN A 26 -11.55 -12.73 -0.95
N VAL A 27 -12.26 -11.62 -1.12
CA VAL A 27 -13.67 -11.49 -0.75
C VAL A 27 -14.51 -12.23 -1.77
N GLN A 28 -15.45 -13.05 -1.31
CA GLN A 28 -16.31 -13.86 -2.20
C GLN A 28 -17.04 -12.98 -3.23
N GLY A 29 -16.94 -13.39 -4.50
CA GLY A 29 -17.56 -12.68 -5.62
C GLY A 29 -16.77 -11.47 -6.13
N LEU A 30 -15.60 -11.20 -5.56
CA LEU A 30 -14.71 -10.12 -5.98
C LEU A 30 -13.36 -10.67 -6.48
N PRO A 31 -12.54 -9.87 -7.18
CA PRO A 31 -11.19 -10.28 -7.57
C PRO A 31 -10.31 -10.63 -6.36
N ALA A 32 -9.32 -11.50 -6.58
CA ALA A 32 -8.33 -11.83 -5.55
C ALA A 32 -7.40 -10.65 -5.19
N CYS A 33 -7.23 -9.71 -6.12
CA CYS A 33 -6.57 -8.43 -5.89
C CYS A 33 -7.25 -7.33 -6.70
N PHE A 34 -7.14 -6.10 -6.25
CA PHE A 34 -7.62 -4.91 -6.94
C PHE A 34 -6.45 -4.25 -7.66
N ALA A 35 -6.52 -4.19 -8.99
CA ALA A 35 -5.47 -3.53 -9.78
C ALA A 35 -5.52 -2.01 -9.61
N GLY A 36 -4.37 -1.39 -9.43
CA GLY A 36 -4.21 0.05 -9.50
C GLY A 36 -4.43 0.58 -10.92
N SER A 37 -4.88 1.82 -11.04
CA SER A 37 -5.00 2.49 -12.33
C SER A 37 -3.62 2.59 -13.00
N ARG A 38 -3.47 1.98 -14.18
CA ARG A 38 -2.21 1.98 -14.93
C ARG A 38 -1.76 3.39 -15.27
N GLU A 39 -2.70 4.24 -15.70
CA GLU A 39 -2.43 5.63 -16.04
C GLU A 39 -1.86 6.41 -14.84
N LEU A 40 -2.50 6.30 -13.68
CA LEU A 40 -2.03 6.96 -12.46
C LEU A 40 -0.70 6.38 -11.96
N LEU A 41 -0.50 5.07 -12.08
CA LEU A 41 0.74 4.39 -11.70
C LEU A 41 1.91 4.88 -12.57
N ASP A 42 1.74 4.89 -13.89
CA ASP A 42 2.77 5.36 -14.84
C ASP A 42 3.06 6.86 -14.62
N ALA A 43 2.04 7.65 -14.32
CA ALA A 43 2.20 9.06 -14.00
C ALA A 43 3.04 9.27 -12.74
N VAL A 44 2.72 8.59 -11.63
CA VAL A 44 3.40 8.80 -10.35
C VAL A 44 4.80 8.21 -10.32
N THR A 45 5.02 7.03 -10.92
CA THR A 45 6.36 6.39 -10.94
C THR A 45 7.36 7.11 -11.84
N SER A 46 6.89 7.98 -12.74
CA SER A 46 7.72 8.82 -13.60
C SER A 46 7.94 10.25 -13.05
N LEU A 47 7.52 10.53 -11.81
CA LEU A 47 7.76 11.82 -11.18
C LEU A 47 9.24 11.98 -10.78
N ASP A 48 9.76 13.18 -10.98
CA ASP A 48 11.00 13.64 -10.35
C ASP A 48 10.64 14.22 -8.96
N ALA A 49 10.69 13.36 -7.94
CA ALA A 49 10.37 13.70 -6.56
C ALA A 49 11.59 13.52 -5.66
N GLU A 50 11.62 14.21 -4.52
CA GLU A 50 12.70 14.06 -3.52
C GLU A 50 12.74 12.68 -2.88
N VAL A 51 11.59 11.96 -2.89
CA VAL A 51 11.46 10.59 -2.37
C VAL A 51 11.38 9.59 -3.51
N ASN A 52 11.84 8.35 -3.27
CA ASN A 52 11.68 7.30 -4.25
C ASN A 52 10.22 6.83 -4.30
N VAL A 53 9.70 6.63 -5.51
CA VAL A 53 8.35 6.09 -5.74
C VAL A 53 8.48 4.73 -6.44
N TYR A 54 7.93 3.69 -5.83
CA TYR A 54 7.95 2.32 -6.36
C TYR A 54 6.54 1.83 -6.65
N GLY A 55 6.32 1.22 -7.80
CA GLY A 55 5.13 0.40 -8.03
C GLY A 55 5.25 -0.92 -7.27
N GLY A 56 4.16 -1.37 -6.65
CA GLY A 56 4.16 -2.65 -5.96
C GLY A 56 2.83 -3.02 -5.31
N GLN A 57 2.79 -4.18 -4.67
CA GLN A 57 1.60 -4.65 -4.00
C GLN A 57 1.49 -4.07 -2.59
N ILE A 58 0.28 -3.59 -2.23
CA ILE A 58 -0.08 -3.15 -0.88
C ILE A 58 -0.98 -4.22 -0.25
N CYS A 59 -0.63 -4.65 0.96
CA CYS A 59 -1.36 -5.67 1.72
C CYS A 59 -2.14 -5.00 2.85
N THR A 60 -3.46 -5.02 2.80
CA THR A 60 -4.36 -4.37 3.76
C THR A 60 -4.96 -5.36 4.74
N GLY A 61 -5.07 -5.00 6.02
CA GLY A 61 -5.81 -5.76 7.03
C GLY A 61 -6.15 -4.91 8.25
N ASP A 62 -7.04 -5.42 9.11
CA ASP A 62 -7.58 -4.67 10.25
C ASP A 62 -6.67 -4.71 11.50
N LYS A 63 -5.38 -4.98 11.32
CA LYS A 63 -4.41 -5.05 12.40
C LYS A 63 -3.19 -4.17 12.12
N PHE A 64 -2.81 -3.37 13.11
CA PHE A 64 -1.53 -2.66 13.10
C PHE A 64 -0.39 -3.67 13.32
N ILE A 65 0.45 -3.84 12.30
CA ILE A 65 1.54 -4.84 12.30
C ILE A 65 2.77 -4.24 12.96
N THR A 66 3.17 -4.81 14.09
CA THR A 66 4.34 -4.35 14.87
C THR A 66 5.46 -5.38 14.94
N GLU A 67 5.13 -6.67 14.71
CA GLU A 67 6.08 -7.76 14.88
C GLU A 67 6.61 -8.26 13.54
N ARG A 68 7.91 -8.52 13.49
CA ARG A 68 8.56 -9.08 12.30
C ARG A 68 7.92 -10.39 11.85
N ALA A 69 7.56 -11.26 12.80
CA ALA A 69 6.94 -12.55 12.50
C ALA A 69 5.60 -12.40 11.76
N GLU A 70 4.82 -11.35 12.04
CA GLU A 70 3.58 -11.06 11.34
C GLU A 70 3.84 -10.61 9.90
N LEU A 71 4.83 -9.74 9.69
CA LEU A 71 5.28 -9.37 8.34
C LEU A 71 5.73 -10.58 7.54
N ASP A 72 6.50 -11.48 8.15
CA ASP A 72 7.00 -12.68 7.49
C ASP A 72 5.84 -13.62 7.09
N MET A 73 4.79 -13.73 7.91
CA MET A 73 3.57 -14.48 7.55
C MET A 73 2.81 -13.84 6.39
N ILE A 74 2.68 -12.51 6.37
CA ILE A 74 2.05 -11.79 5.26
C ILE A 74 2.89 -12.00 3.98
N LYS A 75 4.21 -11.80 4.07
CA LYS A 75 5.12 -11.95 2.95
C LYS A 75 5.16 -13.37 2.38
N ALA A 76 4.97 -14.39 3.22
CA ALA A 76 4.88 -15.79 2.77
C ALA A 76 3.63 -16.05 1.91
N LYS A 77 2.52 -15.33 2.15
CA LYS A 77 1.28 -15.43 1.37
C LYS A 77 1.26 -14.47 0.17
N PHE A 78 1.88 -13.32 0.32
CA PHE A 78 1.94 -12.25 -0.68
C PHE A 78 3.39 -11.85 -0.94
N PRO A 79 4.14 -12.65 -1.72
CA PRO A 79 5.58 -12.43 -1.96
C PRO A 79 5.91 -11.07 -2.59
N ASP A 80 4.99 -10.52 -3.37
CA ASP A 80 5.14 -9.23 -4.05
C ASP A 80 4.77 -8.02 -3.16
N GLY A 81 4.25 -8.27 -1.94
CA GLY A 81 3.87 -7.21 -1.00
C GLY A 81 5.05 -6.32 -0.62
N LEU A 82 4.93 -5.01 -0.82
CA LEU A 82 5.94 -4.00 -0.49
C LEU A 82 5.54 -3.13 0.71
N ALA A 83 4.25 -2.98 0.97
CA ALA A 83 3.73 -2.21 2.07
C ALA A 83 2.54 -2.93 2.73
N VAL A 84 2.33 -2.63 4.01
CA VAL A 84 1.15 -3.07 4.77
C VAL A 84 0.42 -1.84 5.28
N ASP A 85 -0.91 -1.85 5.15
CA ASP A 85 -1.76 -0.77 5.65
C ASP A 85 -3.12 -1.29 6.17
N MET A 86 -4.02 -0.39 6.52
CA MET A 86 -5.32 -0.75 7.08
C MET A 86 -6.52 -0.20 6.26
N GLU A 87 -6.29 0.50 5.14
CA GLU A 87 -7.37 1.20 4.43
C GLU A 87 -7.45 0.91 2.93
N SER A 88 -6.32 0.64 2.27
CA SER A 88 -6.25 0.64 0.80
C SER A 88 -7.20 -0.36 0.14
N ALA A 89 -7.31 -1.60 0.66
CA ALA A 89 -8.15 -2.60 0.03
C ALA A 89 -9.65 -2.28 0.16
N ALA A 90 -10.07 -1.68 1.27
CA ALA A 90 -11.46 -1.26 1.43
C ALA A 90 -11.85 -0.17 0.41
N MET A 91 -10.97 0.83 0.22
CA MET A 91 -11.17 1.86 -0.80
C MET A 91 -11.10 1.31 -2.22
N ALA A 92 -10.11 0.45 -2.49
CA ALA A 92 -9.95 -0.20 -3.79
C ALA A 92 -11.17 -1.07 -4.15
N GLN A 93 -11.72 -1.80 -3.18
CA GLN A 93 -12.94 -2.60 -3.34
C GLN A 93 -14.13 -1.75 -3.75
N VAL A 94 -14.37 -0.64 -3.05
CA VAL A 94 -15.46 0.28 -3.40
C VAL A 94 -15.27 0.86 -4.79
N CYS A 95 -14.06 1.34 -5.11
CA CYS A 95 -13.75 1.87 -6.45
C CYS A 95 -13.96 0.81 -7.54
N HIS A 96 -13.54 -0.45 -7.30
CA HIS A 96 -13.78 -1.56 -8.21
C HIS A 96 -15.27 -1.81 -8.45
N MET A 97 -16.07 -1.83 -7.38
CA MET A 97 -17.54 -2.06 -7.48
C MET A 97 -18.26 -0.96 -8.26
N TYR A 98 -17.75 0.27 -8.22
CA TYR A 98 -18.33 1.42 -8.94
C TYR A 98 -17.63 1.74 -10.26
N GLY A 99 -16.61 0.97 -10.66
CA GLY A 99 -15.86 1.21 -11.90
C GLY A 99 -15.07 2.51 -11.90
N VAL A 100 -14.60 2.96 -10.72
CA VAL A 100 -13.80 4.17 -10.56
C VAL A 100 -12.31 3.81 -10.57
N PRO A 101 -11.47 4.45 -11.41
CA PRO A 101 -10.01 4.28 -11.34
C PRO A 101 -9.48 4.61 -9.95
N PHE A 102 -8.59 3.76 -9.44
CA PHE A 102 -8.04 3.90 -8.09
C PHE A 102 -6.52 3.71 -8.10
N LEU A 103 -5.81 4.48 -7.31
CA LEU A 103 -4.40 4.27 -6.97
C LEU A 103 -4.19 4.59 -5.50
N SER A 104 -3.61 3.66 -4.75
CA SER A 104 -3.13 3.95 -3.39
C SER A 104 -1.69 4.42 -3.44
N LEU A 105 -1.38 5.47 -2.69
CA LEU A 105 -0.02 5.94 -2.43
C LEU A 105 0.23 5.82 -0.93
N ARG A 106 1.28 5.07 -0.56
CA ARG A 106 1.68 4.86 0.84
C ARG A 106 3.12 5.28 1.05
N ILE A 107 3.34 6.24 1.94
CA ILE A 107 4.67 6.57 2.40
C ILE A 107 5.03 5.64 3.57
N ILE A 108 6.20 5.03 3.50
CA ILE A 108 6.66 4.07 4.51
C ILE A 108 7.05 4.81 5.78
N SER A 109 6.30 4.56 6.87
CA SER A 109 6.55 5.18 8.19
C SER A 109 7.66 4.48 8.96
N ASP A 110 7.71 3.17 8.87
CA ASP A 110 8.53 2.33 9.72
C ASP A 110 8.70 0.93 9.12
N THR A 111 9.57 0.15 9.74
CA THR A 111 9.76 -1.26 9.38
C THR A 111 9.68 -2.10 10.66
N PRO A 112 8.62 -2.89 10.86
CA PRO A 112 8.48 -3.73 12.04
C PRO A 112 9.66 -4.68 12.26
N GLY A 113 10.09 -4.84 13.53
CA GLY A 113 11.14 -5.75 13.92
C GLY A 113 12.58 -5.27 13.74
N ILE A 114 12.81 -4.00 13.39
CA ILE A 114 14.12 -3.38 13.45
C ILE A 114 14.32 -2.58 14.75
N GLU A 115 15.58 -2.38 15.15
CA GLU A 115 15.91 -1.46 16.25
C GLU A 115 15.40 -0.05 15.93
N ASN A 116 14.84 0.63 16.94
CA ASN A 116 14.27 1.98 16.83
C ASN A 116 12.99 2.10 15.95
N HIS A 117 12.27 1.00 15.69
CA HIS A 117 11.00 1.01 15.00
C HIS A 117 10.04 2.10 15.53
N GLN A 118 9.83 2.18 16.85
CA GLN A 118 8.94 3.17 17.46
C GLN A 118 9.46 4.61 17.26
N GLN A 119 10.78 4.83 17.36
CA GLN A 119 11.38 6.15 17.12
C GLN A 119 11.25 6.57 15.64
N GLN A 120 11.37 5.64 14.71
CA GLN A 120 11.11 5.91 13.29
C GLN A 120 9.67 6.36 13.07
N TYR A 121 8.70 5.68 13.69
CA TYR A 121 7.29 6.05 13.61
C TYR A 121 7.02 7.43 14.24
N GLU A 122 7.62 7.75 15.38
CA GLU A 122 7.46 9.05 16.04
C GLU A 122 8.05 10.20 15.20
N SER A 123 9.27 10.04 14.67
CA SER A 123 9.93 11.06 13.85
C SER A 123 9.33 11.20 12.43
N PHE A 124 8.64 10.18 11.96
CA PHE A 124 7.98 10.18 10.65
C PHE A 124 7.02 11.36 10.47
N TRP A 125 6.25 11.71 11.51
CA TRP A 125 5.22 12.74 11.44
C TRP A 125 5.75 14.16 11.25
N ASP A 126 7.05 14.39 11.48
CA ASP A 126 7.67 15.70 11.30
C ASP A 126 7.90 16.04 9.82
N GLU A 127 8.22 15.02 8.98
CA GLU A 127 8.59 15.22 7.58
C GLU A 127 7.59 14.64 6.57
N ALA A 128 6.95 13.52 6.92
CA ALA A 128 6.11 12.77 6.00
C ALA A 128 4.95 13.58 5.38
N PRO A 129 4.24 14.45 6.13
CA PRO A 129 3.17 15.25 5.56
C PRO A 129 3.65 16.15 4.42
N ILE A 130 4.83 16.74 4.54
CA ILE A 130 5.41 17.62 3.51
C ILE A 130 5.79 16.82 2.27
N LYS A 131 6.52 15.71 2.46
CA LYS A 131 7.02 14.87 1.36
C LYS A 131 5.91 14.12 0.62
N SER A 132 4.89 13.64 1.35
CA SER A 132 3.72 13.00 0.74
C SER A 132 2.88 13.99 -0.06
N LEU A 133 2.71 15.22 0.45
CA LEU A 133 1.98 16.27 -0.25
C LEU A 133 2.68 16.65 -1.56
N GLU A 134 4.01 16.77 -1.56
CA GLU A 134 4.79 17.05 -2.78
C GLU A 134 4.52 16.02 -3.89
N VAL A 135 4.51 14.72 -3.56
CA VAL A 135 4.21 13.66 -4.54
C VAL A 135 2.80 13.80 -5.10
N VAL A 136 1.81 14.08 -4.23
CA VAL A 136 0.41 14.25 -4.66
C VAL A 136 0.24 15.50 -5.52
N GLU A 137 0.84 16.63 -5.16
CA GLU A 137 0.78 17.87 -5.94
C GLU A 137 1.42 17.70 -7.32
N LYS A 138 2.60 17.06 -7.39
CA LYS A 138 3.27 16.78 -8.66
C LYS A 138 2.45 15.82 -9.53
N LEU A 139 1.82 14.80 -8.93
CA LEU A 139 0.93 13.90 -9.66
C LEU A 139 -0.27 14.66 -10.23
N LEU A 140 -0.97 15.45 -9.40
CA LEU A 140 -2.14 16.23 -9.84
C LEU A 140 -1.79 17.24 -10.93
N ALA A 141 -0.60 17.84 -10.90
CA ALA A 141 -0.14 18.76 -11.94
C ALA A 141 0.18 18.06 -13.27
N LYS A 142 0.35 16.73 -13.26
CA LYS A 142 0.66 15.92 -14.43
C LYS A 142 -0.57 15.31 -15.11
N LEU A 143 -1.69 15.24 -14.37
CA LEU A 143 -2.99 14.75 -14.87
C LEU A 143 -3.79 15.86 -15.56
#